data_44022b7618e0bb70613ecc97f6e1f0c8
#
_entry.id   44022b7618e0bb70613ecc97f6e1f0c8
#
_cell.length_a   1.000
_cell.length_b   1.000
_cell.length_c   1.000
_cell.angle_alpha   90.00
_cell.angle_beta   90.00
_cell.angle_gamma   90.00
#
_symmetry.space_group_name_H-M   'P 1'
#
loop_
_entity.id
_entity.type
_entity.pdbx_description
1 polymer ?
#
loop_
_entity_poly.entity_id
_entity_poly.type
_entity_poly.pdbx_seq_one_letter_code
_entity_poly.pdbx_strand_id
1 'polypeptide(L)'
;LIQTGWGPYSSFLNNLAFARFASYDLSVIPLFILMGHFATQGGISKALFQFAASVMGRFKGGLAMAAVLASAAFGSICGSSVATAATITGVALPEMKRHGYSGRLSTGTLAAGGTLGILIPPSVPLVIYAILTEQNIAKLFAAAMVPGLIAMLGYMIAIAIYVRVVPG
;
A
#
# COMPACT_ATOMS: atom_id res chain seq x y z
N LEU A 1 -39.12 -10.63 8.02
CA LEU A 1 -39.22 -11.16 9.38
C LEU A 1 -40.66 -11.51 9.74
N ILE A 2 -41.64 -10.64 9.48
CA ILE A 2 -43.04 -10.84 9.88
C ILE A 2 -43.75 -11.90 9.02
N GLN A 3 -43.34 -12.08 7.76
CA GLN A 3 -43.99 -13.03 6.84
C GLN A 3 -43.35 -14.41 6.75
N THR A 4 -42.06 -14.56 7.07
CA THR A 4 -41.33 -15.81 6.85
C THR A 4 -40.81 -16.48 8.13
N GLY A 5 -40.94 -15.82 9.29
CA GLY A 5 -40.47 -16.36 10.57
C GLY A 5 -38.94 -16.38 10.75
N TRP A 6 -38.49 -16.70 11.95
CA TRP A 6 -37.05 -16.70 12.31
C TRP A 6 -36.26 -17.85 11.71
N GLY A 7 -36.88 -19.01 11.45
CA GLY A 7 -36.17 -20.21 10.96
C GLY A 7 -35.55 -20.02 9.57
N PRO A 8 -36.29 -19.60 8.55
CA PRO A 8 -35.73 -19.31 7.21
C PRO A 8 -34.70 -18.18 7.21
N TYR A 9 -34.89 -17.17 8.06
CA TYR A 9 -33.97 -16.04 8.17
C TYR A 9 -32.64 -16.44 8.81
N SER A 10 -32.64 -17.24 9.88
CA SER A 10 -31.42 -17.71 10.51
C SER A 10 -30.64 -18.68 9.62
N SER A 11 -31.33 -19.57 8.91
CA SER A 11 -30.67 -20.48 7.95
C SER A 11 -30.09 -19.73 6.75
N PHE A 12 -30.78 -18.67 6.28
CA PHE A 12 -30.25 -17.81 5.21
C PHE A 12 -28.98 -17.06 5.66
N LEU A 13 -28.97 -16.48 6.87
CA LEU A 13 -27.80 -15.81 7.43
C LEU A 13 -26.62 -16.77 7.65
N ASN A 14 -26.86 -17.96 8.19
CA ASN A 14 -25.82 -18.98 8.37
C ASN A 14 -25.23 -19.43 7.02
N ASN A 15 -26.08 -19.71 6.04
CA ASN A 15 -25.62 -20.13 4.72
C ASN A 15 -24.89 -19.00 3.99
N LEU A 16 -25.33 -17.74 4.11
CA LEU A 16 -24.65 -16.58 3.54
C LEU A 16 -23.27 -16.37 4.17
N ALA A 17 -23.20 -16.40 5.50
CA ALA A 17 -21.93 -16.25 6.21
C ALA A 17 -20.95 -17.38 5.81
N PHE A 18 -21.40 -18.63 5.88
CA PHE A 18 -20.56 -19.78 5.53
C PHE A 18 -20.11 -19.73 4.07
N ALA A 19 -21.02 -19.47 3.11
CA ALA A 19 -20.69 -19.39 1.69
C ALA A 19 -19.69 -18.26 1.38
N ARG A 20 -19.75 -17.15 2.11
CA ARG A 20 -18.81 -16.03 1.92
C ARG A 20 -17.45 -16.30 2.57
N PHE A 21 -17.41 -16.82 3.78
CA PHE A 21 -16.15 -17.12 4.47
C PHE A 21 -15.44 -18.40 3.96
N ALA A 22 -16.17 -19.34 3.41
CA ALA A 22 -15.63 -20.56 2.82
C ALA A 22 -15.23 -20.39 1.33
N SER A 23 -15.40 -19.19 0.75
CA SER A 23 -14.96 -18.96 -0.63
C SER A 23 -13.45 -18.96 -0.71
N TYR A 24 -12.90 -19.74 -1.67
CA TYR A 24 -11.46 -19.82 -1.93
C TYR A 24 -10.86 -18.44 -2.23
N ASP A 25 -11.60 -17.59 -2.95
CA ASP A 25 -11.15 -16.26 -3.35
C ASP A 25 -10.91 -15.32 -2.16
N LEU A 26 -11.70 -15.44 -1.07
CA LEU A 26 -11.50 -14.63 0.14
C LEU A 26 -10.33 -15.11 1.01
N SER A 27 -9.87 -16.36 0.86
CA SER A 27 -8.70 -16.88 1.58
C SER A 27 -7.38 -16.20 1.16
N VAL A 28 -7.37 -15.56 0.00
CA VAL A 28 -6.24 -14.77 -0.49
C VAL A 28 -5.95 -13.54 0.42
N ILE A 29 -6.98 -12.95 1.03
CA ILE A 29 -6.82 -11.74 1.87
C ILE A 29 -5.97 -12.00 3.13
N PRO A 30 -6.27 -13.01 3.97
CA PRO A 30 -5.43 -13.32 5.13
C PRO A 30 -3.99 -13.70 4.74
N LEU A 31 -3.80 -14.37 3.59
CA LEU A 31 -2.47 -14.71 3.11
C LEU A 31 -1.65 -13.46 2.73
N PHE A 32 -2.28 -12.45 2.09
CA PHE A 32 -1.62 -11.17 1.82
C PHE A 32 -1.24 -10.42 3.11
N ILE A 33 -2.12 -10.42 4.10
CA ILE A 33 -1.85 -9.79 5.40
C ILE A 33 -0.66 -10.49 6.07
N LEU A 34 -0.64 -11.81 6.06
CA LEU A 34 0.44 -12.62 6.62
C LEU A 34 1.76 -12.36 5.90
N MET A 35 1.75 -12.32 4.56
CA MET A 35 2.92 -12.00 3.75
C MET A 35 3.49 -10.61 4.08
N GLY A 36 2.63 -9.59 4.20
CA GLY A 36 3.03 -8.24 4.59
C GLY A 36 3.64 -8.19 6.00
N HIS A 37 3.10 -8.98 6.93
CA HIS A 37 3.63 -9.08 8.28
C HIS A 37 5.03 -9.72 8.29
N PHE A 38 5.23 -10.83 7.59
CA PHE A 38 6.55 -11.45 7.44
C PHE A 38 7.56 -10.53 6.74
N ALA A 39 7.14 -9.81 5.70
CA ALA A 39 7.99 -8.83 5.03
C ALA A 39 8.45 -7.71 5.97
N THR A 40 7.56 -7.24 6.85
CA THR A 40 7.88 -6.24 7.87
C THR A 40 8.87 -6.77 8.89
N GLN A 41 8.62 -7.95 9.46
CA GLN A 41 9.49 -8.58 10.45
C GLN A 41 10.84 -9.01 9.87
N GLY A 42 10.86 -9.42 8.61
CA GLY A 42 12.08 -9.81 7.90
C GLY A 42 13.02 -8.64 7.53
N GLY A 43 12.67 -7.38 7.88
CA GLY A 43 13.52 -6.21 7.62
C GLY A 43 13.57 -5.77 6.15
N ILE A 44 12.70 -6.30 5.30
CA ILE A 44 12.65 -5.98 3.86
C ILE A 44 12.43 -4.48 3.64
N SER A 45 11.59 -3.84 4.46
CA SER A 45 11.32 -2.40 4.39
C SER A 45 12.59 -1.55 4.56
N LYS A 46 13.46 -1.93 5.50
CA LYS A 46 14.74 -1.27 5.72
C LYS A 46 15.68 -1.44 4.53
N ALA A 47 15.78 -2.66 4.00
CA ALA A 47 16.60 -2.96 2.84
C ALA A 47 16.11 -2.20 1.59
N LEU A 48 14.81 -2.18 1.34
CA LEU A 48 14.20 -1.43 0.23
C LEU A 48 14.45 0.08 0.36
N PHE A 49 14.29 0.64 1.56
CA PHE A 49 14.56 2.06 1.77
C PHE A 49 16.04 2.40 1.57
N GLN A 50 16.96 1.59 2.08
CA GLN A 50 18.41 1.78 1.89
C GLN A 50 18.80 1.67 0.43
N PHE A 51 18.26 0.69 -0.30
CA PHE A 51 18.46 0.57 -1.74
C PHE A 51 17.92 1.79 -2.48
N ALA A 52 16.69 2.21 -2.20
CA ALA A 52 16.10 3.39 -2.81
C ALA A 52 16.90 4.67 -2.50
N ALA A 53 17.40 4.80 -1.26
CA ALA A 53 18.24 5.93 -0.84
C ALA A 53 19.59 5.94 -1.58
N SER A 54 20.19 4.79 -1.85
CA SER A 54 21.43 4.70 -2.63
C SER A 54 21.26 5.15 -4.08
N VAL A 55 20.09 4.85 -4.67
CA VAL A 55 19.76 5.23 -6.06
C VAL A 55 19.36 6.70 -6.14
N MET A 56 18.52 7.17 -5.22
CA MET A 56 17.94 8.51 -5.23
C MET A 56 18.78 9.55 -4.51
N GLY A 57 19.77 9.16 -3.72
CA GLY A 57 20.57 10.05 -2.87
C GLY A 57 21.33 11.14 -3.60
N ARG A 58 21.51 11.01 -4.91
CA ARG A 58 22.16 12.01 -5.76
C ARG A 58 21.28 13.21 -6.09
N PHE A 59 19.97 13.08 -5.88
CA PHE A 59 19.02 14.13 -6.22
C PHE A 59 18.71 15.02 -5.00
N LYS A 60 18.43 16.31 -5.25
CA LYS A 60 17.88 17.19 -4.22
C LYS A 60 16.51 16.64 -3.79
N GLY A 61 16.33 16.40 -2.50
CA GLY A 61 15.14 15.69 -1.99
C GLY A 61 15.22 14.16 -2.11
N GLY A 62 16.40 13.60 -2.35
CA GLY A 62 16.62 12.19 -2.64
C GLY A 62 16.05 11.23 -1.60
N LEU A 63 16.14 11.54 -0.29
CA LEU A 63 15.56 10.70 0.75
C LEU A 63 14.02 10.67 0.71
N ALA A 64 13.38 11.80 0.36
CA ALA A 64 11.94 11.85 0.19
C ALA A 64 11.51 11.01 -1.03
N MET A 65 12.22 11.12 -2.15
CA MET A 65 11.99 10.28 -3.33
C MET A 65 12.25 8.81 -3.03
N ALA A 66 13.29 8.49 -2.25
CA ALA A 66 13.59 7.15 -1.80
C ALA A 66 12.47 6.56 -0.95
N ALA A 67 11.84 7.37 -0.08
CA ALA A 67 10.70 6.94 0.71
C ALA A 67 9.49 6.59 -0.18
N VAL A 68 9.22 7.37 -1.24
CA VAL A 68 8.16 7.06 -2.22
C VAL A 68 8.47 5.76 -2.96
N LEU A 69 9.69 5.60 -3.46
CA LEU A 69 10.10 4.40 -4.17
C LEU A 69 10.04 3.14 -3.27
N ALA A 70 10.53 3.26 -2.04
CA ALA A 70 10.45 2.20 -1.05
C ALA A 70 9.00 1.85 -0.69
N SER A 71 8.12 2.87 -0.59
CA SER A 71 6.69 2.66 -0.35
C SER A 71 6.02 1.93 -1.51
N ALA A 72 6.37 2.27 -2.75
CA ALA A 72 5.86 1.58 -3.94
C ALA A 72 6.30 0.09 -3.95
N ALA A 73 7.59 -0.15 -3.73
CA ALA A 73 8.14 -1.50 -3.71
C ALA A 73 7.62 -2.33 -2.53
N PHE A 74 7.56 -1.76 -1.32
CA PHE A 74 7.00 -2.45 -0.15
C PHE A 74 5.49 -2.65 -0.27
N GLY A 75 4.78 -1.65 -0.79
CA GLY A 75 3.35 -1.71 -1.03
C GLY A 75 2.96 -2.84 -1.98
N SER A 76 3.76 -3.07 -3.02
CA SER A 76 3.57 -4.20 -3.95
C SER A 76 3.81 -5.59 -3.31
N ILE A 77 4.30 -5.64 -2.07
CA ILE A 77 4.40 -6.88 -1.30
C ILE A 77 3.22 -7.00 -0.34
N CYS A 78 2.93 -5.96 0.46
CA CYS A 78 1.94 -6.06 1.53
C CYS A 78 0.50 -5.71 1.11
N GLY A 79 0.30 -5.02 -0.01
CA GLY A 79 -1.03 -4.70 -0.56
C GLY A 79 -1.92 -3.82 0.33
N SER A 80 -1.33 -3.10 1.31
CA SER A 80 -2.02 -2.29 2.30
C SER A 80 -1.39 -0.92 2.46
N SER A 81 -2.18 0.14 2.30
CA SER A 81 -1.69 1.52 2.47
C SER A 81 -1.28 1.82 3.91
N VAL A 82 -2.07 1.37 4.88
CA VAL A 82 -1.80 1.62 6.30
C VAL A 82 -0.52 0.92 6.74
N ALA A 83 -0.36 -0.36 6.38
CA ALA A 83 0.85 -1.12 6.70
C ALA A 83 2.08 -0.53 6.01
N THR A 84 1.96 -0.11 4.75
CA THR A 84 3.05 0.54 4.01
C THR A 84 3.44 1.86 4.67
N ALA A 85 2.47 2.74 4.96
CA ALA A 85 2.72 4.02 5.60
C ALA A 85 3.39 3.85 6.97
N ALA A 86 2.86 2.97 7.83
CA ALA A 86 3.40 2.73 9.16
C ALA A 86 4.84 2.19 9.09
N THR A 87 5.08 1.17 8.26
CA THR A 87 6.37 0.48 8.16
C THR A 87 7.45 1.37 7.56
N ILE A 88 7.16 2.03 6.43
CA ILE A 88 8.13 2.92 5.79
C ILE A 88 8.37 4.17 6.62
N THR A 89 7.36 4.69 7.33
CA THR A 89 7.55 5.81 8.27
C THR A 89 8.54 5.44 9.37
N GLY A 90 8.44 4.26 9.94
CA GLY A 90 9.35 3.79 10.99
C GLY A 90 10.82 3.78 10.56
N VAL A 91 11.09 3.54 9.27
CA VAL A 91 12.45 3.48 8.72
C VAL A 91 12.90 4.84 8.15
N ALA A 92 12.05 5.50 7.38
CA ALA A 92 12.44 6.68 6.61
C ALA A 92 12.41 7.97 7.44
N LEU A 93 11.44 8.14 8.33
CA LEU A 93 11.27 9.38 9.10
C LEU A 93 12.48 9.71 10.00
N PRO A 94 13.07 8.76 10.75
CA PRO A 94 14.27 9.03 11.52
C PRO A 94 15.43 9.50 10.63
N GLU A 95 15.60 8.86 9.47
CA GLU A 95 16.67 9.19 8.56
C GLU A 95 16.47 10.55 7.89
N MET A 96 15.25 10.87 7.48
CA MET A 96 14.90 12.19 6.94
C MET A 96 15.14 13.31 7.99
N LYS A 97 14.77 13.07 9.25
CA LYS A 97 15.06 14.01 10.36
C LYS A 97 16.55 14.22 10.57
N ARG A 98 17.35 13.15 10.53
CA ARG A 98 18.82 13.23 10.67
C ARG A 98 19.46 14.09 9.59
N HIS A 99 18.90 14.08 8.38
CA HIS A 99 19.37 14.86 7.25
C HIS A 99 18.72 16.25 7.15
N GLY A 100 18.03 16.72 8.18
CA GLY A 100 17.48 18.07 8.26
C GLY A 100 16.23 18.32 7.42
N TYR A 101 15.54 17.29 6.96
CA TYR A 101 14.29 17.45 6.21
C TYR A 101 13.20 18.07 7.08
N SER A 102 12.47 19.04 6.53
CA SER A 102 11.35 19.66 7.24
C SER A 102 10.27 18.63 7.58
N GLY A 103 9.63 18.80 8.75
CA GLY A 103 8.56 17.91 9.18
C GLY A 103 7.40 17.82 8.19
N ARG A 104 7.06 18.94 7.54
CA ARG A 104 6.00 19.01 6.51
C ARG A 104 6.31 18.14 5.31
N LEU A 105 7.53 18.24 4.76
CA LEU A 105 7.94 17.43 3.63
C LEU A 105 8.01 15.95 3.99
N SER A 106 8.59 15.63 5.16
CA SER A 106 8.71 14.24 5.61
C SER A 106 7.34 13.56 5.80
N THR A 107 6.45 14.18 6.57
CA THR A 107 5.12 13.59 6.83
C THR A 107 4.24 13.55 5.59
N GLY A 108 4.26 14.60 4.77
CA GLY A 108 3.51 14.64 3.51
C GLY A 108 3.97 13.57 2.53
N THR A 109 5.29 13.39 2.37
CA THR A 109 5.86 12.35 1.50
C THR A 109 5.49 10.95 1.98
N LEU A 110 5.58 10.68 3.28
CA LEU A 110 5.27 9.36 3.84
C LEU A 110 3.78 9.05 3.79
N ALA A 111 2.92 10.03 4.01
CA ALA A 111 1.48 9.87 3.85
C ALA A 111 1.11 9.60 2.39
N ALA A 112 1.62 10.38 1.45
CA ALA A 112 1.39 10.16 0.02
C ALA A 112 1.98 8.83 -0.45
N GLY A 113 3.23 8.53 -0.07
CA GLY A 113 3.88 7.25 -0.41
C GLY A 113 3.09 6.03 0.08
N GLY A 114 2.50 6.12 1.28
CA GLY A 114 1.67 5.05 1.84
C GLY A 114 0.48 4.68 0.95
N THR A 115 -0.11 5.64 0.22
CA THR A 115 -1.24 5.35 -0.69
C THR A 115 -0.86 4.44 -1.85
N LEU A 116 0.42 4.40 -2.24
CA LEU A 116 0.91 3.50 -3.29
C LEU A 116 0.74 2.03 -2.92
N GLY A 117 0.66 1.69 -1.62
CA GLY A 117 0.45 0.33 -1.14
C GLY A 117 -0.91 -0.29 -1.49
N ILE A 118 -1.87 0.50 -1.96
CA ILE A 118 -3.14 -0.02 -2.49
C ILE A 118 -3.29 0.23 -3.99
N LEU A 119 -2.49 1.12 -4.56
CA LEU A 119 -2.53 1.45 -5.98
C LEU A 119 -1.69 0.49 -6.82
N ILE A 120 -0.52 0.09 -6.29
CA ILE A 120 0.38 -0.83 -7.00
C ILE A 120 0.04 -2.27 -6.61
N PRO A 121 -0.29 -3.13 -7.58
CA PRO A 121 -0.62 -4.53 -7.30
C PRO A 121 0.56 -5.35 -6.75
N PRO A 122 0.27 -6.41 -6.00
CA PRO A 122 -1.04 -6.88 -5.55
C PRO A 122 -1.65 -5.99 -4.46
N SER A 123 -2.97 -5.83 -4.50
CA SER A 123 -3.71 -4.92 -3.62
C SER A 123 -4.94 -5.61 -3.04
N VAL A 124 -5.07 -5.62 -1.71
CA VAL A 124 -6.21 -6.23 -1.02
C VAL A 124 -7.54 -5.58 -1.44
N PRO A 125 -7.68 -4.25 -1.52
CA PRO A 125 -8.91 -3.63 -2.02
C PRO A 125 -9.29 -4.03 -3.44
N LEU A 126 -8.31 -4.20 -4.34
CA LEU A 126 -8.59 -4.64 -5.71
C LEU A 126 -9.06 -6.10 -5.78
N VAL A 127 -8.55 -6.97 -4.90
CA VAL A 127 -9.05 -8.35 -4.77
C VAL A 127 -10.51 -8.34 -4.32
N ILE A 128 -10.83 -7.57 -3.27
CA ILE A 128 -12.20 -7.45 -2.76
C ILE A 128 -13.13 -6.91 -3.87
N TYR A 129 -12.69 -5.87 -4.57
CA TYR A 129 -13.45 -5.28 -5.66
C TYR A 129 -13.70 -6.30 -6.79
N ALA A 130 -12.66 -7.07 -7.18
CA ALA A 130 -12.78 -8.10 -8.20
C ALA A 130 -13.82 -9.17 -7.84
N ILE A 131 -13.79 -9.62 -6.58
CA ILE A 131 -14.75 -10.63 -6.07
C ILE A 131 -16.18 -10.09 -6.07
N LEU A 132 -16.38 -8.84 -5.61
CA LEU A 132 -17.70 -8.23 -5.53
C LEU A 132 -18.30 -7.92 -6.90
N THR A 133 -17.47 -7.63 -7.90
CA THR A 133 -17.88 -7.29 -9.26
C THR A 133 -17.76 -8.46 -10.23
N GLU A 134 -17.38 -9.65 -9.73
CA GLU A 134 -17.17 -10.86 -10.54
C GLU A 134 -16.17 -10.65 -11.69
N GLN A 135 -15.17 -9.79 -11.46
CA GLN A 135 -14.13 -9.48 -12.43
C GLN A 135 -12.88 -10.33 -12.20
N ASN A 136 -12.10 -10.51 -13.25
CA ASN A 136 -10.85 -11.24 -13.18
C ASN A 136 -9.77 -10.42 -12.43
N ILE A 137 -9.26 -10.96 -11.31
CA ILE A 137 -8.26 -10.32 -10.44
C ILE A 137 -7.00 -9.96 -11.22
N ALA A 138 -6.50 -10.86 -12.08
CA ALA A 138 -5.27 -10.63 -12.83
C ALA A 138 -5.41 -9.47 -13.83
N LYS A 139 -6.57 -9.34 -14.48
CA LYS A 139 -6.86 -8.22 -15.39
C LYS A 139 -6.90 -6.89 -14.64
N LEU A 140 -7.52 -6.86 -13.45
CA LEU A 140 -7.58 -5.68 -12.60
C LEU A 140 -6.18 -5.27 -12.11
N PHE A 141 -5.36 -6.23 -11.71
CA PHE A 141 -3.97 -5.96 -11.32
C PHE A 141 -3.17 -5.40 -12.50
N ALA A 142 -3.27 -5.98 -13.69
CA ALA A 142 -2.59 -5.46 -14.88
C ALA A 142 -3.05 -4.04 -15.22
N ALA A 143 -4.34 -3.74 -15.11
CA ALA A 143 -4.88 -2.41 -15.33
C ALA A 143 -4.42 -1.37 -14.29
N ALA A 144 -4.30 -1.77 -13.02
CA ALA A 144 -3.88 -0.89 -11.93
C ALA A 144 -2.37 -0.58 -11.93
N MET A 145 -1.55 -1.40 -12.58
CA MET A 145 -0.10 -1.19 -12.66
C MET A 145 0.25 0.18 -13.27
N VAL A 146 -0.38 0.54 -14.38
CA VAL A 146 -0.09 1.80 -15.09
C VAL A 146 -0.45 3.02 -14.25
N PRO A 147 -1.69 3.16 -13.70
CA PRO A 147 -2.01 4.25 -12.80
C PRO A 147 -1.13 4.32 -11.56
N GLY A 148 -0.76 3.17 -10.98
CA GLY A 148 0.11 3.10 -9.81
C GLY A 148 1.52 3.64 -10.11
N LEU A 149 2.10 3.30 -11.25
CA LEU A 149 3.40 3.83 -11.68
C LEU A 149 3.33 5.32 -12.00
N ILE A 150 2.26 5.79 -12.64
CA ILE A 150 2.04 7.22 -12.91
C ILE A 150 1.94 7.99 -11.59
N ALA A 151 1.21 7.49 -10.61
CA ALA A 151 1.10 8.11 -9.28
C ALA A 151 2.46 8.17 -8.58
N MET A 152 3.25 7.09 -8.60
CA MET A 152 4.60 7.07 -8.05
C MET A 152 5.50 8.13 -8.68
N LEU A 153 5.53 8.19 -10.01
CA LEU A 153 6.31 9.19 -10.74
C LEU A 153 5.81 10.61 -10.45
N GLY A 154 4.49 10.81 -10.39
CA GLY A 154 3.88 12.10 -10.03
C GLY A 154 4.32 12.58 -8.65
N TYR A 155 4.36 11.70 -7.65
CA TYR A 155 4.86 12.05 -6.31
C TYR A 155 6.34 12.40 -6.33
N MET A 156 7.16 11.66 -7.08
CA MET A 156 8.59 11.97 -7.21
C MET A 156 8.81 13.34 -7.89
N ILE A 157 8.06 13.66 -8.93
CA ILE A 157 8.11 14.96 -9.61
C ILE A 157 7.65 16.07 -8.66
N ALA A 158 6.56 15.87 -7.93
CA ALA A 158 6.08 16.84 -6.95
C ALA A 158 7.11 17.14 -5.87
N ILE A 159 7.82 16.13 -5.36
CA ILE A 159 8.92 16.30 -4.41
C ILE A 159 10.07 17.08 -5.06
N ALA A 160 10.45 16.76 -6.29
CA ALA A 160 11.50 17.45 -7.02
C ALA A 160 11.22 18.94 -7.21
N ILE A 161 9.96 19.27 -7.49
CA ILE A 161 9.51 20.68 -7.62
C ILE A 161 9.50 21.35 -6.26
N TYR A 162 8.90 20.70 -5.25
CA TYR A 162 8.77 21.26 -3.91
C TYR A 162 10.11 21.66 -3.31
N VAL A 163 11.11 20.78 -3.38
CA VAL A 163 12.45 21.01 -2.83
C VAL A 163 13.20 22.14 -3.58
N ARG A 164 12.81 22.45 -4.81
CA ARG A 164 13.40 23.58 -5.56
C ARG A 164 12.72 24.92 -5.26
N VAL A 165 11.42 24.88 -4.98
CA VAL A 165 10.59 26.09 -4.77
C VAL A 165 10.62 26.52 -3.32
N VAL A 166 10.67 25.57 -2.38
CA VAL A 166 10.71 25.83 -0.93
C VAL A 166 12.06 25.37 -0.40
N PRO A 167 13.08 26.24 -0.44
CA PRO A 167 14.36 25.94 0.20
C PRO A 167 14.12 25.85 1.72
N GLY A 168 14.24 24.67 2.26
CA GLY A 168 14.14 24.41 3.71
C GLY A 168 15.52 24.35 4.34
#